data_88031055af538f77ff34cce8e4652765
#
_entry.id   88031055af538f77ff34cce8e4652765
#
_cell.length_a   1.000
_cell.length_b   1.000
_cell.length_c   1.000
_cell.angle_alpha   90.00
_cell.angle_beta   90.00
_cell.angle_gamma   90.00
#
_symmetry.space_group_name_H-M   'P 1'
#
loop_
_entity.id
_entity.type
_entity.pdbx_description
1 polymer ?
#
loop_
_entity_poly.entity_id
_entity_poly.type
_entity_poly.pdbx_seq_one_letter_code
_entity_poly.pdbx_strand_id
1 'polypeptide(L)'
;MQRLLLYVHFNKFNFISGHVLYQLEKIRPLYSRVVFISNSQLPEDVKSNLAAQHLVDDILERQNSGFDFAAWRDGMKTVGFDQLAHFDSVTLM
;
A
#
# COMPACT_ATOMS: atom_id res chain seq x y z
N MET A 1 -17.55 6.06 7.48
CA MET A 1 -17.07 4.66 7.51
C MET A 1 -15.56 4.62 7.31
N GLN A 2 -14.85 3.95 8.20
CA GLN A 2 -13.39 3.85 8.14
C GLN A 2 -12.99 2.55 7.44
N ARG A 3 -12.34 2.67 6.29
CA ARG A 3 -11.89 1.52 5.49
C ARG A 3 -10.40 1.61 5.27
N LEU A 4 -9.71 0.50 5.53
CA LEU A 4 -8.26 0.39 5.33
C LEU A 4 -7.98 -0.51 4.13
N LEU A 5 -7.08 -0.07 3.27
CA LEU A 5 -6.58 -0.89 2.15
C LEU A 5 -5.10 -1.20 2.38
N LEU A 6 -4.76 -2.47 2.33
CA LEU A 6 -3.37 -2.92 2.28
C LEU A 6 -3.11 -3.43 0.86
N TYR A 7 -2.34 -2.66 0.12
CA TYR A 7 -2.08 -2.92 -1.30
C TYR A 7 -0.66 -3.42 -1.47
N VAL A 8 -0.50 -4.65 -1.96
CA VAL A 8 0.81 -5.27 -2.18
C VAL A 8 1.22 -5.08 -3.62
N HIS A 9 2.43 -4.60 -3.82
CA HIS A 9 3.01 -4.31 -5.13
C HIS A 9 4.34 -5.02 -5.30
N PHE A 10 4.56 -5.56 -6.48
CA PHE A 10 5.86 -6.10 -6.89
C PHE A 10 6.09 -5.79 -8.36
N ASN A 11 7.30 -5.31 -8.68
CA ASN A 11 7.74 -5.15 -10.06
C ASN A 11 9.24 -5.40 -10.10
N LYS A 12 9.65 -6.35 -10.92
CA LYS A 12 11.06 -6.75 -11.01
C LYS A 12 11.98 -5.64 -11.54
N PHE A 13 11.42 -4.61 -12.15
CA PHE A 13 12.18 -3.47 -12.66
C PHE A 13 12.14 -2.28 -11.72
N ASN A 14 11.57 -2.44 -10.55
CA ASN A 14 11.52 -1.41 -9.49
C ASN A 14 10.84 -0.11 -9.93
N PHE A 15 9.70 -0.23 -10.62
CA PHE A 15 8.90 0.94 -10.96
C PHE A 15 7.42 0.64 -10.75
N ILE A 16 6.61 1.69 -10.72
CA ILE A 16 5.16 1.57 -10.63
C ILE A 16 4.58 1.85 -12.00
N SER A 17 3.89 0.85 -12.58
CA SER A 17 3.29 1.00 -13.88
C SER A 17 2.12 1.99 -13.84
N GLY A 18 1.83 2.61 -14.99
CA GLY A 18 0.67 3.48 -15.11
C GLY A 18 -0.63 2.77 -14.78
N HIS A 19 -0.69 1.47 -15.00
CA HIS A 19 -1.84 0.63 -14.69
C HIS A 19 -2.11 0.61 -13.18
N VAL A 20 -1.06 0.48 -12.38
CA VAL A 20 -1.17 0.50 -10.91
C VAL A 20 -1.58 1.89 -10.43
N LEU A 21 -0.98 2.93 -11.00
CA LEU A 21 -1.33 4.31 -10.65
C LEU A 21 -2.79 4.61 -10.95
N TYR A 22 -3.27 4.16 -12.10
CA TYR A 22 -4.67 4.33 -12.50
C TYR A 22 -5.60 3.63 -11.51
N GLN A 23 -5.26 2.40 -11.12
CA GLN A 23 -6.06 1.63 -10.18
C GLN A 23 -6.12 2.34 -8.82
N LEU A 24 -4.98 2.80 -8.31
CA LEU A 24 -4.93 3.51 -7.03
C LEU A 24 -5.78 4.77 -7.08
N GLU A 25 -5.73 5.52 -8.17
CA GLU A 25 -6.52 6.74 -8.34
C GLU A 25 -8.01 6.43 -8.27
N LYS A 26 -8.45 5.33 -8.89
CA LYS A 26 -9.85 4.94 -8.93
C LYS A 26 -10.38 4.44 -7.59
N ILE A 27 -9.54 3.69 -6.85
CA ILE A 27 -10.00 3.07 -5.60
C ILE A 27 -9.74 3.94 -4.37
N ARG A 28 -8.83 4.90 -4.45
CA ARG A 28 -8.47 5.74 -3.31
C ARG A 28 -9.67 6.35 -2.59
N PRO A 29 -10.66 6.93 -3.28
CA PRO A 29 -11.81 7.54 -2.61
C PRO A 29 -12.65 6.56 -1.81
N LEU A 30 -12.51 5.26 -2.04
CA LEU A 30 -13.27 4.23 -1.35
C LEU A 30 -12.67 3.88 0.02
N TYR A 31 -11.46 4.36 0.32
CA TYR A 31 -10.74 4.02 1.54
C TYR A 31 -10.33 5.26 2.30
N SER A 32 -10.38 5.18 3.63
CA SER A 32 -9.93 6.27 4.49
C SER A 32 -8.42 6.23 4.69
N ARG A 33 -7.80 5.05 4.57
CA ARG A 33 -6.35 4.90 4.66
C ARG A 33 -5.87 3.82 3.69
N VAL A 34 -4.80 4.12 2.97
CA VAL A 34 -4.17 3.19 2.03
C VAL A 34 -2.72 3.01 2.43
N VAL A 35 -2.33 1.77 2.70
CA VAL A 35 -0.94 1.40 2.96
C VAL A 35 -0.43 0.66 1.73
N PHE A 36 0.58 1.23 1.08
CA PHE A 36 1.19 0.67 -0.12
C PHE A 36 2.42 -0.14 0.30
N ILE A 37 2.35 -1.45 0.13
CA ILE A 37 3.40 -2.37 0.55
C ILE A 37 4.12 -2.84 -0.70
N SER A 38 5.36 -2.41 -0.89
CA SER A 38 6.11 -2.76 -2.08
C SER A 38 7.21 -3.75 -1.76
N ASN A 39 7.26 -4.82 -2.53
CA ASN A 39 8.35 -5.79 -2.53
C ASN A 39 9.44 -5.38 -3.53
N SER A 40 9.34 -4.17 -4.08
CA SER A 40 10.33 -3.58 -4.98
C SER A 40 11.03 -2.43 -4.29
N GLN A 41 12.26 -2.14 -4.72
CA GLN A 41 12.96 -0.95 -4.26
C GLN A 41 12.54 0.21 -5.16
N LEU A 42 11.72 1.10 -4.61
CA LEU A 42 11.18 2.22 -5.38
C LEU A 42 12.14 3.40 -5.33
N PRO A 43 12.39 4.08 -6.48
CA PRO A 43 13.13 5.34 -6.48
C PRO A 43 12.43 6.40 -5.62
N GLU A 44 13.22 7.31 -5.06
CA GLU A 44 12.68 8.37 -4.19
C GLU A 44 11.68 9.27 -4.91
N ASP A 45 11.91 9.57 -6.19
CA ASP A 45 10.99 10.38 -6.98
C ASP A 45 9.63 9.70 -7.15
N VAL A 46 9.62 8.39 -7.29
CA VAL A 46 8.37 7.61 -7.38
C VAL A 46 7.60 7.68 -6.07
N LYS A 47 8.29 7.49 -4.94
CA LYS A 47 7.67 7.58 -3.62
C LYS A 47 7.12 8.98 -3.36
N SER A 48 7.90 10.00 -3.69
CA SER A 48 7.48 11.39 -3.54
C SER A 48 6.25 11.70 -4.38
N ASN A 49 6.19 11.16 -5.59
CA ASN A 49 5.05 11.36 -6.48
C ASN A 49 3.77 10.75 -5.94
N LEU A 50 3.86 9.53 -5.39
CA LEU A 50 2.71 8.87 -4.75
C LEU A 50 2.18 9.71 -3.59
N ALA A 51 3.07 10.24 -2.77
CA ALA A 51 2.69 11.07 -1.64
C ALA A 51 2.09 12.39 -2.09
N ALA A 52 2.68 13.02 -3.10
CA ALA A 52 2.21 14.31 -3.63
C ALA A 52 0.81 14.20 -4.24
N GLN A 53 0.49 13.07 -4.85
CA GLN A 53 -0.82 12.84 -5.45
C GLN A 53 -1.85 12.31 -4.46
N HIS A 54 -1.45 12.11 -3.20
CA HIS A 54 -2.32 11.58 -2.15
C HIS A 54 -2.96 10.23 -2.50
N LEU A 55 -2.26 9.43 -3.29
CA LEU A 55 -2.75 8.10 -3.68
C LEU A 55 -2.60 7.08 -2.56
N VAL A 56 -1.63 7.29 -1.68
CA VAL A 56 -1.38 6.40 -0.54
C VAL A 56 -1.05 7.24 0.69
N ASP A 57 -1.30 6.67 1.86
CA ASP A 57 -0.98 7.33 3.14
C ASP A 57 0.36 6.87 3.69
N ASP A 58 0.69 5.62 3.47
CA ASP A 58 1.94 5.02 3.96
C ASP A 58 2.57 4.19 2.85
N ILE A 59 3.89 4.18 2.79
CA ILE A 59 4.66 3.35 1.88
C ILE A 59 5.59 2.49 2.71
N LEU A 60 5.40 1.18 2.61
CA LEU A 60 6.25 0.20 3.28
C LEU A 60 7.02 -0.57 2.21
N GLU A 61 8.35 -0.44 2.24
CA GLU A 61 9.20 -1.23 1.36
C GLU A 61 9.72 -2.43 2.14
N ARG A 62 9.75 -3.58 1.50
CA ARG A 62 10.27 -4.80 2.11
C ARG A 62 11.01 -5.60 1.05
N GLN A 63 11.89 -6.48 1.50
CA GLN A 63 12.58 -7.37 0.59
C GLN A 63 11.58 -8.36 0.01
N ASN A 64 11.78 -8.71 -1.26
CA ASN A 64 10.91 -9.65 -1.94
C ASN A 64 11.19 -11.07 -1.46
N SER A 65 10.79 -11.35 -0.22
CA SER A 65 10.91 -12.67 0.40
C SER A 65 9.58 -13.04 1.03
N GLY A 66 9.17 -14.27 0.84
CA GLY A 66 7.90 -14.76 1.34
C GLY A 66 6.77 -14.48 0.36
N PHE A 67 5.55 -14.75 0.79
CA PHE A 67 4.35 -14.63 -0.02
C PHE A 67 3.59 -13.34 0.35
N ASP A 68 2.57 -13.01 -0.44
CA ASP A 68 1.74 -11.82 -0.25
C ASP A 68 1.20 -11.71 1.17
N PHE A 69 0.88 -12.83 1.77
CA PHE A 69 0.33 -12.86 3.08
C PHE A 69 1.33 -12.40 4.17
N ALA A 70 2.62 -12.61 3.94
CA ALA A 70 3.64 -12.04 4.82
C ALA A 70 3.72 -10.51 4.66
N ALA A 71 3.51 -10.01 3.44
CA ALA A 71 3.46 -8.57 3.18
C ALA A 71 2.26 -7.93 3.87
N TRP A 72 1.09 -8.55 3.81
CA TRP A 72 -0.10 -8.05 4.49
C TRP A 72 0.10 -8.03 6.01
N ARG A 73 0.74 -9.06 6.56
CA ARG A 73 1.05 -9.10 7.99
C ARG A 73 1.95 -7.94 8.39
N ASP A 74 2.98 -7.66 7.58
CA ASP A 74 3.89 -6.55 7.84
C ASP A 74 3.16 -5.21 7.73
N GLY A 75 2.22 -5.09 6.79
CA GLY A 75 1.37 -3.91 6.67
C GLY A 75 0.49 -3.72 7.89
N MET A 76 -0.10 -4.79 8.39
CA MET A 76 -0.91 -4.76 9.60
C MET A 76 -0.09 -4.32 10.81
N LYS A 77 1.15 -4.79 10.92
CA LYS A 77 2.05 -4.37 11.99
C LYS A 77 2.42 -2.90 11.88
N THR A 78 2.59 -2.40 10.66
CA THR A 78 2.89 -0.99 10.43
C THR A 78 1.74 -0.09 10.88
N VAL A 79 0.50 -0.49 10.61
CA VAL A 79 -0.69 0.23 11.08
C VAL A 79 -0.83 0.09 12.59
N GLY A 80 -0.50 -1.08 13.13
CA GLY A 80 -0.69 -1.40 14.54
C GLY A 80 -2.00 -2.14 14.78
N PHE A 81 -1.93 -3.25 15.51
CA PHE A 81 -3.10 -4.09 15.72
C PHE A 81 -4.20 -3.36 16.48
N ASP A 82 -3.85 -2.44 17.38
CA ASP A 82 -4.83 -1.62 18.09
C ASP A 82 -5.59 -0.71 17.13
N GLN A 83 -4.91 -0.15 16.14
CA GLN A 83 -5.51 0.73 15.15
C GLN A 83 -6.40 -0.03 14.17
N LEU A 84 -6.07 -1.30 13.88
CA LEU A 84 -6.90 -2.10 12.99
C LEU A 84 -8.34 -2.25 13.50
N ALA A 85 -8.51 -2.29 14.82
CA ALA A 85 -9.83 -2.41 15.42
C ALA A 85 -10.72 -1.18 15.19
N HIS A 86 -10.12 -0.05 14.82
CA HIS A 86 -10.87 1.19 14.54
C HIS A 86 -11.40 1.27 13.12
N PHE A 87 -11.02 0.35 12.25
CA PHE A 87 -11.51 0.33 10.88
C PHE A 87 -12.74 -0.59 10.78
N ASP A 88 -13.72 -0.14 10.00
CA ASP A 88 -14.93 -0.94 9.73
C ASP A 88 -14.62 -2.13 8.84
N SER A 89 -13.63 -1.97 7.97
CA SER A 89 -13.18 -3.05 7.10
C SER A 89 -11.70 -2.90 6.75
N VAL A 90 -11.05 -4.03 6.48
CA VAL A 90 -9.68 -4.09 5.99
C VAL A 90 -9.68 -4.89 4.71
N THR A 91 -9.22 -4.28 3.62
CA THR A 91 -9.15 -4.93 2.32
C THR A 91 -7.70 -5.29 1.99
N LEU A 92 -7.49 -6.51 1.55
CA LEU A 92 -6.18 -7.00 1.13
C LEU A 92 -6.17 -7.13 -0.39
N MET A 93 -5.23 -6.45 -1.04
CA MET A 93 -5.13 -6.46 -2.50
C MET A 93 -3.77 -6.85 -3.00
#